data_3806dbab637f3bb69b40a00935e852e4
#
_entry.id   3806dbab637f3bb69b40a00935e852e4
#
_cell.length_a   1.000
_cell.length_b   1.000
_cell.length_c   1.000
_cell.angle_alpha   90.00
_cell.angle_beta   90.00
_cell.angle_gamma   90.00
#
_symmetry.space_group_name_H-M   'P 1'
#
loop_
_entity.id
_entity.type
_entity.pdbx_description
1 polymer ?
#
loop_
_entity_poly.entity_id
_entity_poly.type
_entity_poly.pdbx_seq_one_letter_code
_entity_poly.pdbx_strand_id
1 'polypeptide(L)'
;MNILIFSNAMKEQDFALYQSEAKIKPNPSNQNFYYKLIKTLAINNNVSVVSHRPLVKGMFRKNYLEGDTVFDGKIKFYYTTNRCDKVFKLLKEKSVIVKTAKQAIDDFMSEDFIIITDTLRLNLLKAAKKVAKLYDTKIIGMLTDNPFNLSSGSAFVKKYLVEQASNLDGYLSLTNGLVEVFNSSAPSYVFEGLVCEESEGKKDPIFNYFYFGGSLYERYGVKTLVDAFHKSNVKNKLVIAGSGPLAEYIEQMAEDDYRILYLSQLSKEKNIAYMRNSIANINPRPLDPKMDNESVPSKLLEYLSIGTPVISTKFPKLFSTFKDDITWIEGNSIEDMKYALEHYEVPNQEEYLKKAATARRKVFEFYGLNVQAESIDHFIAEINSSTKN
;
A
#
# COMPACT_ATOMS: atom_id res chain seq x y z
N MET A 1 20.56 -2.40 -13.97
CA MET A 1 19.59 -2.58 -15.08
C MET A 1 18.76 -1.31 -15.25
N ASN A 2 18.25 -1.01 -16.45
CA ASN A 2 17.25 0.06 -16.63
C ASN A 2 15.84 -0.52 -16.40
N ILE A 3 15.03 0.14 -15.60
CA ILE A 3 13.64 -0.24 -15.32
C ILE A 3 12.71 0.92 -15.64
N LEU A 4 11.76 0.69 -16.54
CA LEU A 4 10.72 1.65 -16.89
C LEU A 4 9.41 1.26 -16.19
N ILE A 5 8.93 2.09 -15.27
CA ILE A 5 7.73 1.82 -14.48
C ILE A 5 6.56 2.63 -15.01
N PHE A 6 5.43 1.98 -15.28
CA PHE A 6 4.16 2.63 -15.58
C PHE A 6 3.24 2.59 -14.36
N SER A 7 3.05 3.74 -13.73
CA SER A 7 2.18 3.86 -12.55
C SER A 7 1.51 5.24 -12.47
N ASN A 8 0.77 5.47 -11.42
CA ASN A 8 0.26 6.79 -11.07
C ASN A 8 0.99 7.42 -9.88
N ALA A 9 2.09 6.81 -9.45
CA ALA A 9 2.90 7.31 -8.35
C ALA A 9 3.59 8.63 -8.69
N MET A 10 3.73 9.45 -7.70
CA MET A 10 4.42 10.73 -7.74
C MET A 10 5.57 10.75 -6.74
N LYS A 11 6.51 11.67 -6.93
CA LYS A 11 7.46 12.03 -5.87
C LYS A 11 6.70 12.43 -4.60
N GLU A 12 7.18 12.07 -3.43
CA GLU A 12 6.44 12.23 -2.17
C GLU A 12 6.00 13.67 -1.90
N GLN A 13 6.90 14.63 -2.13
CA GLN A 13 6.61 16.06 -1.96
C GLN A 13 5.54 16.55 -2.96
N ASP A 14 5.61 16.09 -4.20
CA ASP A 14 4.64 16.45 -5.24
C ASP A 14 3.27 15.85 -4.93
N PHE A 15 3.23 14.63 -4.38
CA PHE A 15 1.97 14.02 -3.95
C PHE A 15 1.36 14.78 -2.76
N ALA A 16 2.16 15.21 -1.79
CA ALA A 16 1.68 16.00 -0.67
C ALA A 16 1.04 17.32 -1.14
N LEU A 17 1.69 18.03 -2.07
CA LEU A 17 1.14 19.23 -2.69
C LEU A 17 -0.13 18.92 -3.49
N TYR A 18 -0.08 17.88 -4.33
CA TYR A 18 -1.22 17.42 -5.13
C TYR A 18 -2.44 17.09 -4.25
N GLN A 19 -2.21 16.41 -3.12
CA GLN A 19 -3.25 16.08 -2.17
C GLN A 19 -3.79 17.33 -1.44
N SER A 20 -2.93 18.29 -1.09
CA SER A 20 -3.37 19.53 -0.40
C SER A 20 -4.28 20.38 -1.28
N GLU A 21 -4.00 20.49 -2.58
CA GLU A 21 -4.76 21.29 -3.54
C GLU A 21 -6.04 20.60 -4.06
N ALA A 22 -6.09 19.28 -4.00
CA ALA A 22 -7.22 18.51 -4.52
C ALA A 22 -8.46 18.64 -3.63
N LYS A 23 -9.61 19.02 -4.24
CA LYS A 23 -10.93 19.00 -3.58
C LYS A 23 -11.43 17.57 -3.35
N ILE A 24 -11.18 16.67 -4.31
CA ILE A 24 -11.43 15.23 -4.19
C ILE A 24 -10.08 14.59 -3.91
N LYS A 25 -9.88 14.13 -2.66
CA LYS A 25 -8.60 13.58 -2.22
C LYS A 25 -8.29 12.24 -2.90
N PRO A 26 -7.11 12.07 -3.50
CA PRO A 26 -6.68 10.78 -4.02
C PRO A 26 -6.43 9.80 -2.86
N ASN A 27 -6.59 8.50 -3.14
CA ASN A 27 -6.27 7.45 -2.17
C ASN A 27 -4.74 7.37 -1.96
N PRO A 28 -4.24 7.63 -0.74
CA PRO A 28 -2.80 7.59 -0.48
C PRO A 28 -2.21 6.17 -0.48
N SER A 29 -3.01 5.12 -0.28
CA SER A 29 -2.49 3.75 -0.16
C SER A 29 -1.78 3.28 -1.43
N ASN A 30 -2.36 3.54 -2.60
CA ASN A 30 -1.75 3.20 -3.88
C ASN A 30 -0.46 4.00 -4.12
N GLN A 31 -0.47 5.31 -3.83
CA GLN A 31 0.71 6.17 -3.90
C GLN A 31 1.84 5.64 -3.01
N ASN A 32 1.54 5.38 -1.74
CA ASN A 32 2.52 4.92 -0.76
C ASN A 32 3.13 3.58 -1.16
N PHE A 33 2.30 2.66 -1.66
CA PHE A 33 2.78 1.36 -2.12
C PHE A 33 3.72 1.48 -3.32
N TYR A 34 3.27 2.14 -4.41
CA TYR A 34 4.11 2.27 -5.60
C TYR A 34 5.36 3.10 -5.36
N TYR A 35 5.31 4.11 -4.50
CA TYR A 35 6.49 4.89 -4.16
C TYR A 35 7.54 4.05 -3.40
N LYS A 36 7.10 3.17 -2.47
CA LYS A 36 7.99 2.20 -1.80
C LYS A 36 8.58 1.22 -2.81
N LEU A 37 7.77 0.67 -3.72
CA LEU A 37 8.26 -0.24 -4.77
C LEU A 37 9.29 0.44 -5.67
N ILE A 38 9.04 1.67 -6.11
CA ILE A 38 9.98 2.46 -6.93
C ILE A 38 11.29 2.67 -6.17
N LYS A 39 11.24 3.01 -4.89
CA LYS A 39 12.44 3.15 -4.06
C LYS A 39 13.20 1.83 -3.91
N THR A 40 12.49 0.72 -3.70
CA THR A 40 13.08 -0.62 -3.62
C THR A 40 13.85 -0.95 -4.90
N LEU A 41 13.19 -0.80 -6.05
CA LEU A 41 13.82 -1.06 -7.36
C LEU A 41 15.01 -0.12 -7.64
N ALA A 42 14.94 1.12 -7.17
CA ALA A 42 16.01 2.09 -7.37
C ALA A 42 17.25 1.84 -6.48
N ILE A 43 17.24 0.89 -5.55
CA ILE A 43 18.42 0.56 -4.75
C ILE A 43 19.57 0.15 -5.67
N ASN A 44 19.32 -0.81 -6.56
CA ASN A 44 20.32 -1.42 -7.43
C ASN A 44 20.16 -1.06 -8.91
N ASN A 45 19.08 -0.37 -9.31
CA ASN A 45 18.75 -0.14 -10.70
C ASN A 45 18.60 1.34 -11.05
N ASN A 46 18.69 1.64 -12.35
CA ASN A 46 18.33 2.94 -12.90
C ASN A 46 16.84 2.95 -13.23
N VAL A 47 16.06 3.72 -12.46
CA VAL A 47 14.59 3.69 -12.52
C VAL A 47 14.05 4.98 -13.12
N SER A 48 13.24 4.83 -14.17
CA SER A 48 12.41 5.88 -14.76
C SER A 48 10.93 5.54 -14.59
N VAL A 49 10.11 6.50 -14.17
CA VAL A 49 8.69 6.31 -13.88
C VAL A 49 7.85 7.15 -14.84
N VAL A 50 7.07 6.51 -15.68
CA VAL A 50 6.01 7.15 -16.46
C VAL A 50 4.78 7.24 -15.58
N SER A 51 4.58 8.41 -15.00
CA SER A 51 3.52 8.65 -14.03
C SER A 51 2.31 9.33 -14.67
N HIS A 52 1.19 8.61 -14.71
CA HIS A 52 -0.09 9.16 -15.16
C HIS A 52 -0.95 9.54 -13.96
N ARG A 53 -0.78 10.77 -13.49
CA ARG A 53 -1.43 11.30 -12.29
C ARG A 53 -2.95 11.20 -12.39
N PRO A 54 -3.67 10.69 -11.36
CA PRO A 54 -5.13 10.61 -11.37
C PRO A 54 -5.77 11.98 -11.59
N LEU A 55 -6.79 12.07 -12.43
CA LEU A 55 -7.55 13.31 -12.63
C LEU A 55 -9.02 13.00 -12.90
N VAL A 56 -9.89 13.55 -12.06
CA VAL A 56 -11.35 13.48 -12.23
C VAL A 56 -11.93 14.90 -12.28
N LYS A 57 -13.09 15.04 -12.90
CA LYS A 57 -13.76 16.34 -13.01
C LYS A 57 -14.08 16.90 -11.62
N GLY A 58 -13.72 18.16 -11.39
CA GLY A 58 -13.92 18.82 -10.10
C GLY A 58 -12.85 18.55 -9.04
N MET A 59 -11.84 17.73 -9.35
CA MET A 59 -10.74 17.45 -8.43
C MET A 59 -9.86 18.69 -8.17
N PHE A 60 -9.60 19.47 -9.21
CA PHE A 60 -8.86 20.74 -9.15
C PHE A 60 -9.65 21.87 -9.80
N ARG A 61 -9.18 23.11 -9.62
CA ARG A 61 -9.71 24.27 -10.30
C ARG A 61 -9.59 24.14 -11.84
N LYS A 62 -8.46 23.59 -12.31
CA LYS A 62 -8.22 23.26 -13.72
C LYS A 62 -8.57 21.80 -13.98
N ASN A 63 -9.20 21.51 -15.14
CA ASN A 63 -9.55 20.15 -15.57
C ASN A 63 -8.43 19.50 -16.40
N TYR A 64 -7.19 19.92 -16.21
CA TYR A 64 -6.01 19.33 -16.84
C TYR A 64 -4.79 19.42 -15.94
N LEU A 65 -3.85 18.52 -16.16
CA LEU A 65 -2.52 18.48 -15.57
C LEU A 65 -1.50 18.52 -16.70
N GLU A 66 -0.52 19.38 -16.60
CA GLU A 66 0.58 19.44 -17.57
C GLU A 66 1.60 18.34 -17.29
N GLY A 67 2.25 17.85 -18.36
CA GLY A 67 3.38 16.94 -18.26
C GLY A 67 4.61 17.68 -17.76
N ASP A 68 5.43 16.99 -16.98
CA ASP A 68 6.68 17.52 -16.43
C ASP A 68 7.66 16.38 -16.16
N THR A 69 8.94 16.70 -15.95
CA THR A 69 9.96 15.75 -15.52
C THR A 69 10.58 16.24 -14.22
N VAL A 70 10.50 15.42 -13.19
CA VAL A 70 11.04 15.74 -11.87
C VAL A 70 11.96 14.63 -11.36
N PHE A 71 12.85 14.97 -10.43
CA PHE A 71 13.84 14.06 -9.88
C PHE A 71 13.61 13.82 -8.38
N ASP A 72 13.82 12.58 -7.96
CA ASP A 72 13.90 12.19 -6.56
C ASP A 72 15.18 11.37 -6.36
N GLY A 73 16.26 12.05 -6.01
CA GLY A 73 17.61 11.45 -6.07
C GLY A 73 17.92 11.00 -7.50
N LYS A 74 18.23 9.71 -7.66
CA LYS A 74 18.50 9.10 -8.97
C LYS A 74 17.25 8.65 -9.74
N ILE A 75 16.06 8.73 -9.12
CA ILE A 75 14.80 8.32 -9.76
C ILE A 75 14.26 9.48 -10.59
N LYS A 76 13.88 9.20 -11.84
CA LYS A 76 13.26 10.18 -12.74
C LYS A 76 11.78 9.90 -12.89
N PHE A 77 10.94 10.90 -12.58
CA PHE A 77 9.49 10.85 -12.79
C PHE A 77 9.12 11.68 -14.01
N TYR A 78 8.54 11.04 -15.01
CA TYR A 78 7.99 11.68 -16.22
C TYR A 78 6.47 11.76 -16.05
N TYR A 79 5.99 12.91 -15.62
CA TYR A 79 4.56 13.16 -15.48
C TYR A 79 3.92 13.36 -16.83
N THR A 80 2.89 12.58 -17.12
CA THR A 80 2.16 12.76 -18.38
C THR A 80 1.16 13.90 -18.27
N THR A 81 0.88 14.56 -19.40
CA THR A 81 -0.30 15.41 -19.51
C THR A 81 -1.56 14.59 -19.31
N ASN A 82 -2.51 15.06 -18.49
CA ASN A 82 -3.81 14.44 -18.30
C ASN A 82 -4.94 15.48 -18.39
N ARG A 83 -6.11 15.07 -18.90
CA ARG A 83 -7.29 15.92 -19.09
C ARG A 83 -8.57 15.16 -18.72
N CYS A 84 -9.56 15.88 -18.18
CA CYS A 84 -10.85 15.28 -17.77
C CYS A 84 -11.82 15.06 -18.94
N ASP A 85 -11.54 15.60 -20.14
CA ASP A 85 -12.46 15.47 -21.25
C ASP A 85 -12.50 14.04 -21.83
N LYS A 86 -13.71 13.61 -22.27
CA LYS A 86 -13.93 12.25 -22.77
C LYS A 86 -13.13 11.96 -24.06
N VAL A 87 -12.98 12.95 -24.94
CA VAL A 87 -12.25 12.79 -26.22
C VAL A 87 -10.78 12.51 -25.97
N PHE A 88 -10.17 13.26 -25.04
CA PHE A 88 -8.79 13.01 -24.65
C PHE A 88 -8.64 11.60 -24.08
N LYS A 89 -9.49 11.19 -23.13
CA LYS A 89 -9.43 9.87 -22.49
C LYS A 89 -9.58 8.72 -23.47
N LEU A 90 -10.49 8.85 -24.44
CA LEU A 90 -10.73 7.79 -25.41
C LEU A 90 -9.66 7.70 -26.50
N LEU A 91 -9.19 8.84 -27.02
CA LEU A 91 -8.39 8.88 -28.24
C LEU A 91 -6.92 9.25 -28.02
N LYS A 92 -6.60 10.07 -27.03
CA LYS A 92 -5.26 10.66 -26.86
C LYS A 92 -4.49 10.15 -25.67
N GLU A 93 -5.15 9.76 -24.57
CA GLU A 93 -4.50 9.42 -23.30
C GLU A 93 -3.39 8.36 -23.46
N LYS A 94 -3.70 7.23 -24.10
CA LYS A 94 -2.71 6.18 -24.37
C LYS A 94 -1.52 6.69 -25.21
N SER A 95 -1.77 7.52 -26.21
CA SER A 95 -0.71 8.05 -27.07
C SER A 95 0.19 9.02 -26.34
N VAL A 96 -0.36 9.84 -25.43
CA VAL A 96 0.42 10.73 -24.57
C VAL A 96 1.31 9.92 -23.63
N ILE A 97 0.77 8.86 -22.99
CA ILE A 97 1.56 7.98 -22.11
C ILE A 97 2.71 7.32 -22.89
N VAL A 98 2.44 6.80 -24.09
CA VAL A 98 3.48 6.21 -24.95
C VAL A 98 4.55 7.23 -25.37
N LYS A 99 4.14 8.47 -25.71
CA LYS A 99 5.09 9.55 -26.05
C LYS A 99 5.99 9.87 -24.86
N THR A 100 5.43 10.00 -23.67
CA THR A 100 6.20 10.25 -22.43
C THR A 100 7.15 9.07 -22.12
N ALA A 101 6.70 7.83 -22.34
CA ALA A 101 7.57 6.65 -22.21
C ALA A 101 8.76 6.67 -23.14
N LYS A 102 8.59 7.10 -24.38
CA LYS A 102 9.71 7.25 -25.33
C LYS A 102 10.72 8.27 -24.84
N GLN A 103 10.28 9.42 -24.32
CA GLN A 103 11.17 10.40 -23.69
C GLN A 103 11.98 9.80 -22.53
N ALA A 104 11.33 8.97 -21.71
CA ALA A 104 12.01 8.29 -20.60
C ALA A 104 13.04 7.25 -21.08
N ILE A 105 12.77 6.57 -22.19
CA ILE A 105 13.67 5.59 -22.80
C ILE A 105 14.86 6.29 -23.47
N ASP A 106 14.63 7.40 -24.17
CA ASP A 106 15.69 8.19 -24.79
C ASP A 106 16.72 8.69 -23.76
N ASP A 107 16.33 8.82 -22.50
CA ASP A 107 17.23 9.20 -21.40
C ASP A 107 18.01 8.01 -20.80
N PHE A 108 17.73 6.76 -21.19
CA PHE A 108 18.56 5.62 -20.81
C PHE A 108 19.87 5.59 -21.61
N MET A 109 20.95 5.25 -20.93
CA MET A 109 22.27 5.11 -21.59
C MET A 109 22.39 3.84 -22.47
N SER A 110 21.42 2.94 -22.38
CA SER A 110 21.37 1.66 -23.07
C SER A 110 19.94 1.38 -23.50
N GLU A 111 19.78 0.77 -24.67
CA GLU A 111 18.46 0.32 -25.16
C GLU A 111 17.91 -0.88 -24.40
N ASP A 112 18.72 -1.47 -23.49
CA ASP A 112 18.32 -2.63 -22.69
C ASP A 112 17.58 -2.20 -21.43
N PHE A 113 16.29 -2.47 -21.38
CA PHE A 113 15.43 -2.16 -20.24
C PHE A 113 14.28 -3.15 -20.11
N ILE A 114 13.69 -3.22 -18.92
CA ILE A 114 12.48 -3.99 -18.65
C ILE A 114 11.35 -3.07 -18.18
N ILE A 115 10.11 -3.48 -18.45
CA ILE A 115 8.92 -2.71 -18.06
C ILE A 115 8.27 -3.36 -16.86
N ILE A 116 7.89 -2.53 -15.85
CA ILE A 116 6.98 -2.90 -14.77
C ILE A 116 5.73 -2.02 -14.86
N THR A 117 4.53 -2.60 -14.81
CA THR A 117 3.29 -1.85 -14.99
C THR A 117 2.23 -2.14 -13.94
N ASP A 118 1.52 -1.09 -13.53
CA ASP A 118 0.27 -1.21 -12.76
C ASP A 118 -0.79 -1.92 -13.60
N THR A 119 -1.21 -3.10 -13.18
CA THR A 119 -2.19 -3.92 -13.88
C THR A 119 -3.63 -3.44 -13.69
N LEU A 120 -3.90 -2.62 -12.67
CA LEU A 120 -5.25 -2.11 -12.39
C LEU A 120 -5.61 -0.86 -13.21
N ARG A 121 -4.66 -0.30 -13.96
CA ARG A 121 -4.84 0.91 -14.77
C ARG A 121 -4.78 0.58 -16.26
N LEU A 122 -5.95 0.33 -16.85
CA LEU A 122 -6.07 -0.17 -18.23
C LEU A 122 -5.29 0.66 -19.26
N ASN A 123 -5.28 2.00 -19.14
CA ASN A 123 -4.56 2.86 -20.09
C ASN A 123 -3.05 2.79 -19.91
N LEU A 124 -2.56 2.66 -18.67
CA LEU A 124 -1.14 2.42 -18.37
C LEU A 124 -0.71 1.05 -18.91
N LEU A 125 -1.47 0.00 -18.59
CA LEU A 125 -1.22 -1.36 -19.07
C LEU A 125 -1.17 -1.44 -20.61
N LYS A 126 -2.16 -0.84 -21.30
CA LYS A 126 -2.18 -0.79 -22.77
C LYS A 126 -1.01 0.02 -23.37
N ALA A 127 -0.59 1.07 -22.70
CA ALA A 127 0.56 1.86 -23.12
C ALA A 127 1.85 1.08 -22.91
N ALA A 128 2.02 0.45 -21.75
CA ALA A 128 3.17 -0.42 -21.43
C ALA A 128 3.30 -1.58 -22.43
N LYS A 129 2.22 -2.31 -22.73
CA LYS A 129 2.21 -3.38 -23.77
C LYS A 129 2.57 -2.85 -25.16
N LYS A 130 2.13 -1.63 -25.52
CA LYS A 130 2.52 -1.01 -26.79
C LYS A 130 4.02 -0.68 -26.84
N VAL A 131 4.56 -0.16 -25.73
CA VAL A 131 6.01 0.15 -25.64
C VAL A 131 6.82 -1.15 -25.63
N ALA A 132 6.42 -2.18 -24.87
CA ALA A 132 7.07 -3.48 -24.87
C ALA A 132 7.18 -4.08 -26.28
N LYS A 133 6.09 -3.99 -27.06
CA LYS A 133 6.09 -4.45 -28.46
C LYS A 133 6.97 -3.61 -29.38
N LEU A 134 7.06 -2.29 -29.16
CA LEU A 134 7.86 -1.39 -30.01
C LEU A 134 9.36 -1.58 -29.83
N TYR A 135 9.79 -1.90 -28.62
CA TYR A 135 11.20 -2.05 -28.24
C TYR A 135 11.60 -3.50 -28.01
N ASP A 136 10.73 -4.44 -28.30
CA ASP A 136 10.92 -5.89 -28.08
C ASP A 136 11.43 -6.26 -26.68
N THR A 137 10.95 -5.55 -25.65
CA THR A 137 11.34 -5.75 -24.26
C THR A 137 10.31 -6.57 -23.47
N LYS A 138 10.72 -7.09 -22.33
CA LYS A 138 9.87 -7.84 -21.38
C LYS A 138 9.00 -6.90 -20.56
N ILE A 139 7.84 -7.42 -20.13
CA ILE A 139 6.86 -6.68 -19.31
C ILE A 139 6.40 -7.50 -18.11
N ILE A 140 6.58 -6.95 -16.92
CA ILE A 140 6.16 -7.53 -15.64
C ILE A 140 4.94 -6.76 -15.12
N GLY A 141 3.89 -7.49 -14.73
CA GLY A 141 2.70 -6.93 -14.11
C GLY A 141 2.84 -6.81 -12.60
N MET A 142 2.43 -5.67 -12.02
CA MET A 142 2.32 -5.52 -10.58
C MET A 142 0.89 -5.79 -10.12
N LEU A 143 0.69 -6.82 -9.27
CA LEU A 143 -0.60 -7.24 -8.74
C LEU A 143 -0.77 -6.76 -7.29
N THR A 144 -1.63 -5.77 -7.09
CA THR A 144 -1.89 -5.16 -5.76
C THR A 144 -3.23 -5.51 -5.17
N ASP A 145 -4.25 -5.66 -6.00
CA ASP A 145 -5.63 -5.90 -5.59
C ASP A 145 -6.37 -6.77 -6.63
N ASN A 146 -7.39 -7.49 -6.17
CA ASN A 146 -8.32 -8.16 -7.07
C ASN A 146 -9.27 -7.13 -7.69
N PRO A 147 -9.30 -6.98 -9.04
CA PRO A 147 -10.17 -6.04 -9.73
C PRO A 147 -11.66 -6.20 -9.39
N PHE A 148 -12.09 -7.45 -9.11
CA PHE A 148 -13.49 -7.74 -8.80
C PHE A 148 -13.93 -7.20 -7.44
N ASN A 149 -12.99 -6.96 -6.50
CA ASN A 149 -13.24 -6.37 -5.19
C ASN A 149 -13.26 -4.83 -5.21
N LEU A 150 -12.88 -4.20 -6.31
CA LEU A 150 -12.92 -2.74 -6.44
C LEU A 150 -14.37 -2.24 -6.61
N SER A 151 -14.69 -1.13 -5.95
CA SER A 151 -16.02 -0.50 -6.00
C SER A 151 -16.37 0.12 -7.36
N SER A 152 -15.37 0.43 -8.19
CA SER A 152 -15.55 1.10 -9.49
C SER A 152 -15.40 0.13 -10.65
N GLY A 153 -16.12 0.42 -11.74
CA GLY A 153 -16.09 -0.34 -12.99
C GLY A 153 -17.15 -1.46 -13.06
N SER A 154 -17.71 -1.67 -14.26
CA SER A 154 -18.63 -2.77 -14.51
C SER A 154 -17.88 -4.12 -14.52
N ALA A 155 -18.60 -5.23 -14.30
CA ALA A 155 -18.03 -6.58 -14.37
C ALA A 155 -17.35 -6.86 -15.71
N PHE A 156 -17.88 -6.34 -16.80
CA PHE A 156 -17.29 -6.45 -18.14
C PHE A 156 -15.91 -5.75 -18.21
N VAL A 157 -15.81 -4.54 -17.68
CA VAL A 157 -14.53 -3.80 -17.66
C VAL A 157 -13.50 -4.50 -16.78
N LYS A 158 -13.91 -5.06 -15.64
CA LYS A 158 -13.03 -5.81 -14.73
C LYS A 158 -12.52 -7.09 -15.39
N LYS A 159 -13.42 -7.86 -16.06
CA LYS A 159 -13.04 -9.06 -16.83
C LYS A 159 -12.07 -8.72 -17.95
N TYR A 160 -12.36 -7.67 -18.72
CA TYR A 160 -11.48 -7.20 -19.79
C TYR A 160 -10.11 -6.76 -19.26
N LEU A 161 -10.06 -6.09 -18.09
CA LEU A 161 -8.80 -5.71 -17.44
C LEU A 161 -7.95 -6.95 -17.10
N VAL A 162 -8.56 -7.95 -16.47
CA VAL A 162 -7.89 -9.22 -16.15
C VAL A 162 -7.36 -9.88 -17.41
N GLU A 163 -8.15 -9.98 -18.46
CA GLU A 163 -7.74 -10.55 -19.76
C GLU A 163 -6.53 -9.79 -20.35
N GLN A 164 -6.55 -8.45 -20.30
CA GLN A 164 -5.42 -7.65 -20.78
C GLN A 164 -4.15 -7.85 -19.94
N ALA A 165 -4.29 -8.15 -18.65
CA ALA A 165 -3.18 -8.34 -17.72
C ALA A 165 -2.70 -9.79 -17.63
N SER A 166 -3.44 -10.79 -18.16
CA SER A 166 -3.14 -12.22 -17.98
C SER A 166 -1.97 -12.75 -18.81
N ASN A 167 -1.52 -12.02 -19.82
CA ASN A 167 -0.48 -12.46 -20.76
C ASN A 167 0.71 -11.49 -20.72
N LEU A 168 1.39 -11.42 -19.59
CA LEU A 168 2.64 -10.70 -19.39
C LEU A 168 3.76 -11.70 -19.16
N ASP A 169 5.01 -11.27 -19.26
CA ASP A 169 6.17 -12.13 -19.13
C ASP A 169 6.39 -12.63 -17.69
N GLY A 170 5.89 -11.89 -16.68
CA GLY A 170 5.93 -12.27 -15.28
C GLY A 170 5.12 -11.35 -14.39
N TYR A 171 5.05 -11.67 -13.10
CA TYR A 171 4.29 -10.88 -12.14
C TYR A 171 5.04 -10.67 -10.82
N LEU A 172 5.05 -9.42 -10.36
CA LEU A 172 5.30 -9.08 -8.97
C LEU A 172 3.95 -9.03 -8.26
N SER A 173 3.77 -9.76 -7.17
CA SER A 173 2.47 -9.86 -6.50
C SER A 173 2.58 -9.69 -4.99
N LEU A 174 1.52 -9.16 -4.39
CA LEU A 174 1.38 -9.11 -2.94
C LEU A 174 0.94 -10.46 -2.35
N THR A 175 0.24 -11.30 -3.12
CA THR A 175 -0.24 -12.61 -2.64
C THR A 175 -0.34 -13.62 -3.77
N ASN A 176 -0.31 -14.92 -3.41
CA ASN A 176 -0.54 -15.99 -4.37
C ASN A 176 -1.96 -15.95 -4.96
N GLY A 177 -2.98 -15.62 -4.14
CA GLY A 177 -4.35 -15.51 -4.63
C GLY A 177 -4.55 -14.45 -5.70
N LEU A 178 -3.76 -13.38 -5.70
CA LEU A 178 -3.78 -12.42 -6.79
C LEU A 178 -3.21 -13.02 -8.08
N VAL A 179 -2.14 -13.80 -8.01
CA VAL A 179 -1.59 -14.49 -9.19
C VAL A 179 -2.63 -15.42 -9.82
N GLU A 180 -3.39 -16.16 -9.00
CA GLU A 180 -4.46 -17.04 -9.46
C GLU A 180 -5.57 -16.28 -10.21
N VAL A 181 -5.92 -15.07 -9.76
CA VAL A 181 -6.93 -14.21 -10.41
C VAL A 181 -6.49 -13.80 -11.82
N PHE A 182 -5.21 -13.52 -12.02
CA PHE A 182 -4.70 -12.99 -13.29
C PHE A 182 -4.13 -14.05 -14.22
N ASN A 183 -3.24 -14.89 -13.73
CA ASN A 183 -2.68 -16.02 -14.49
C ASN A 183 -1.82 -16.92 -13.59
N SER A 184 -2.33 -18.05 -13.18
CA SER A 184 -1.66 -18.97 -12.24
C SER A 184 -0.42 -19.69 -12.83
N SER A 185 -0.25 -19.73 -14.14
CA SER A 185 0.86 -20.43 -14.80
C SER A 185 2.07 -19.55 -15.12
N ALA A 186 1.94 -18.23 -14.99
CA ALA A 186 3.04 -17.32 -15.29
C ALA A 186 4.07 -17.27 -14.15
N PRO A 187 5.38 -17.06 -14.47
CA PRO A 187 6.37 -16.77 -13.45
C PRO A 187 5.93 -15.61 -12.55
N SER A 188 6.04 -15.81 -11.24
CA SER A 188 5.64 -14.77 -10.29
C SER A 188 6.52 -14.76 -9.05
N TYR A 189 6.77 -13.56 -8.53
CA TYR A 189 7.41 -13.37 -7.22
C TYR A 189 6.42 -12.70 -6.27
N VAL A 190 6.15 -13.34 -5.14
CA VAL A 190 5.23 -12.85 -4.10
C VAL A 190 6.05 -12.33 -2.93
N PHE A 191 5.95 -11.03 -2.65
CA PHE A 191 6.76 -10.36 -1.61
C PHE A 191 5.98 -9.87 -0.39
N GLU A 192 4.65 -10.00 -0.38
CA GLU A 192 3.74 -9.76 0.75
C GLU A 192 3.78 -8.36 1.38
N GLY A 193 4.56 -7.44 0.86
CA GLY A 193 4.62 -6.06 1.30
C GLY A 193 6.02 -5.47 1.35
N LEU A 194 6.09 -4.17 1.59
CA LEU A 194 7.33 -3.38 1.65
C LEU A 194 7.31 -2.47 2.86
N VAL A 195 8.38 -2.51 3.64
CA VAL A 195 8.55 -1.72 4.85
C VAL A 195 9.75 -0.80 4.70
N CYS A 196 9.50 0.51 4.82
CA CYS A 196 10.58 1.51 4.90
C CYS A 196 11.00 1.72 6.35
N GLU A 197 12.28 1.96 6.58
CA GLU A 197 12.71 2.53 7.85
C GLU A 197 12.15 3.95 7.97
N GLU A 198 11.31 4.14 8.97
CA GLU A 198 10.94 5.49 9.40
C GLU A 198 12.01 5.96 10.40
N SER A 199 12.41 7.23 10.26
CA SER A 199 13.41 7.82 11.15
C SER A 199 13.08 7.54 12.61
N GLU A 200 14.05 7.08 13.39
CA GLU A 200 13.93 6.88 14.84
C GLU A 200 13.71 8.24 15.52
N GLY A 201 12.45 8.66 15.64
CA GLY A 201 12.10 9.78 16.48
C GLY A 201 12.21 9.37 17.96
N LYS A 202 12.52 10.31 18.87
CA LYS A 202 12.47 10.06 20.31
C LYS A 202 11.12 9.48 20.67
N LYS A 203 11.10 8.37 21.42
CA LYS A 203 9.91 7.94 22.16
C LYS A 203 9.74 8.94 23.29
N ASP A 204 8.70 9.76 23.22
CA ASP A 204 8.22 10.48 24.39
C ASP A 204 7.74 9.48 25.45
N PRO A 205 7.64 9.85 26.73
CA PRO A 205 7.12 8.98 27.76
C PRO A 205 5.77 8.41 27.31
N ILE A 206 5.61 7.11 27.51
CA ILE A 206 4.47 6.30 27.01
C ILE A 206 3.16 6.93 27.46
N PHE A 207 2.37 7.37 26.49
CA PHE A 207 1.03 7.85 26.73
C PHE A 207 0.10 6.67 27.07
N ASN A 208 -0.93 6.92 27.82
CA ASN A 208 -1.84 5.91 28.35
C ASN A 208 -3.00 5.62 27.35
N TYR A 209 -2.67 5.19 26.12
CA TYR A 209 -3.71 4.88 25.12
C TYR A 209 -3.33 3.76 24.15
N PHE A 210 -4.33 3.02 23.70
CA PHE A 210 -4.29 2.17 22.53
C PHE A 210 -4.50 3.00 21.28
N TYR A 211 -3.91 2.62 20.16
CA TYR A 211 -4.02 3.38 18.92
C TYR A 211 -4.49 2.55 17.73
N PHE A 212 -5.43 3.13 16.99
CA PHE A 212 -5.78 2.69 15.64
C PHE A 212 -5.68 3.87 14.66
N GLY A 213 -4.93 3.71 13.57
CA GLY A 213 -4.81 4.71 12.49
C GLY A 213 -5.04 4.11 11.12
N GLY A 214 -6.14 4.45 10.45
CA GLY A 214 -6.43 3.88 9.14
C GLY A 214 -7.78 4.27 8.55
N SER A 215 -8.18 3.55 7.50
CA SER A 215 -9.49 3.74 6.88
C SER A 215 -10.61 3.17 7.75
N LEU A 216 -11.64 3.97 8.00
CA LEU A 216 -12.72 3.65 8.94
C LEU A 216 -13.87 2.91 8.26
N TYR A 217 -13.62 1.65 7.90
CA TYR A 217 -14.60 0.76 7.28
C TYR A 217 -14.89 -0.44 8.19
N GLU A 218 -16.14 -0.90 8.20
CA GLU A 218 -16.56 -2.07 8.96
C GLU A 218 -15.77 -3.32 8.62
N ARG A 219 -15.49 -3.54 7.33
CA ARG A 219 -14.67 -4.67 6.84
C ARG A 219 -13.25 -4.72 7.40
N TYR A 220 -12.76 -3.64 7.99
CA TYR A 220 -11.45 -3.59 8.66
C TYR A 220 -11.56 -3.76 10.18
N GLY A 221 -12.74 -4.13 10.70
CA GLY A 221 -12.94 -4.44 12.10
C GLY A 221 -13.03 -3.23 13.02
N VAL A 222 -13.08 -2.01 12.48
CA VAL A 222 -13.07 -0.78 13.29
C VAL A 222 -14.30 -0.70 14.17
N LYS A 223 -15.47 -1.08 13.67
CA LYS A 223 -16.71 -1.11 14.48
C LYS A 223 -16.59 -2.10 15.64
N THR A 224 -16.11 -3.32 15.36
CA THR A 224 -15.86 -4.36 16.37
C THR A 224 -14.90 -3.87 17.45
N LEU A 225 -13.82 -3.16 17.07
CA LEU A 225 -12.88 -2.57 18.02
C LEU A 225 -13.55 -1.55 18.94
N VAL A 226 -14.33 -0.62 18.38
CA VAL A 226 -15.02 0.43 19.15
C VAL A 226 -16.04 -0.18 20.10
N ASP A 227 -16.87 -1.11 19.62
CA ASP A 227 -17.88 -1.81 20.40
C ASP A 227 -17.25 -2.62 21.55
N ALA A 228 -16.18 -3.34 21.27
CA ALA A 228 -15.45 -4.13 22.26
C ALA A 228 -14.80 -3.25 23.33
N PHE A 229 -14.18 -2.14 22.91
CA PHE A 229 -13.55 -1.21 23.83
C PHE A 229 -14.57 -0.54 24.74
N HIS A 230 -15.68 -0.05 24.20
CA HIS A 230 -16.77 0.54 24.96
C HIS A 230 -17.31 -0.43 26.03
N LYS A 231 -17.49 -1.71 25.69
CA LYS A 231 -17.95 -2.76 26.60
C LYS A 231 -16.88 -3.26 27.59
N SER A 232 -15.63 -2.85 27.43
CA SER A 232 -14.52 -3.31 28.24
C SER A 232 -14.36 -2.51 29.53
N ASN A 233 -13.68 -3.12 30.51
CA ASN A 233 -13.28 -2.47 31.76
C ASN A 233 -11.91 -1.79 31.69
N VAL A 234 -11.33 -1.67 30.48
CA VAL A 234 -10.04 -1.02 30.24
C VAL A 234 -10.06 0.43 30.72
N LYS A 235 -9.03 0.85 31.46
CA LYS A 235 -8.92 2.22 31.99
C LYS A 235 -8.18 3.18 31.08
N ASN A 236 -7.37 2.64 30.18
CA ASN A 236 -6.63 3.41 29.18
C ASN A 236 -7.57 4.03 28.15
N LYS A 237 -7.09 4.99 27.37
CA LYS A 237 -7.86 5.55 26.26
C LYS A 237 -7.72 4.69 25.00
N LEU A 238 -8.67 4.80 24.09
CA LEU A 238 -8.59 4.36 22.71
C LEU A 238 -8.54 5.60 21.80
N VAL A 239 -7.43 5.80 21.12
CA VAL A 239 -7.27 6.89 20.14
C VAL A 239 -7.44 6.33 18.76
N ILE A 240 -8.38 6.88 18.00
CA ILE A 240 -8.71 6.49 16.63
C ILE A 240 -8.42 7.66 15.69
N ALA A 241 -7.63 7.41 14.64
CA ALA A 241 -7.36 8.38 13.58
C ALA A 241 -7.69 7.80 12.21
N GLY A 242 -8.28 8.62 11.34
CA GLY A 242 -8.59 8.22 9.98
C GLY A 242 -9.87 8.83 9.44
N SER A 243 -10.28 8.34 8.28
CA SER A 243 -11.52 8.76 7.61
C SER A 243 -12.23 7.56 6.98
N GLY A 244 -13.54 7.64 6.86
CA GLY A 244 -14.37 6.59 6.25
C GLY A 244 -15.81 6.64 6.72
N PRO A 245 -16.65 5.70 6.26
CA PRO A 245 -18.09 5.68 6.57
C PRO A 245 -18.42 5.57 8.05
N LEU A 246 -17.50 5.05 8.89
CA LEU A 246 -17.72 4.93 10.33
C LEU A 246 -17.34 6.18 11.15
N ALA A 247 -16.94 7.29 10.51
CA ALA A 247 -16.51 8.50 11.22
C ALA A 247 -17.60 9.02 12.19
N GLU A 248 -18.82 9.22 11.69
CA GLU A 248 -19.96 9.68 12.48
C GLU A 248 -20.29 8.74 13.63
N TYR A 249 -20.25 7.43 13.39
CA TYR A 249 -20.44 6.42 14.43
C TYR A 249 -19.39 6.53 15.56
N ILE A 250 -18.11 6.74 15.17
CA ILE A 250 -17.03 6.87 16.16
C ILE A 250 -17.14 8.18 16.96
N GLU A 251 -17.57 9.26 16.30
CA GLU A 251 -17.87 10.54 16.98
C GLU A 251 -18.95 10.37 18.05
N GLN A 252 -20.05 9.71 17.73
CA GLN A 252 -21.11 9.40 18.70
C GLN A 252 -20.59 8.54 19.86
N MET A 253 -19.81 7.50 19.56
CA MET A 253 -19.24 6.66 20.62
C MET A 253 -18.23 7.41 21.51
N ALA A 254 -17.53 8.41 20.97
CA ALA A 254 -16.63 9.27 21.74
C ALA A 254 -17.38 10.27 22.65
N GLU A 255 -18.63 10.64 22.32
CA GLU A 255 -19.52 11.41 23.19
C GLU A 255 -20.05 10.53 24.34
N ASP A 256 -20.34 9.26 24.07
CA ASP A 256 -20.89 8.31 25.06
C ASP A 256 -19.80 7.73 25.99
N ASP A 257 -18.55 7.64 25.54
CA ASP A 257 -17.44 7.07 26.30
C ASP A 257 -16.19 7.97 26.23
N TYR A 258 -15.92 8.73 27.29
CA TYR A 258 -14.79 9.65 27.41
C TYR A 258 -13.40 9.00 27.20
N ARG A 259 -13.31 7.67 27.23
CA ARG A 259 -12.09 6.92 26.97
C ARG A 259 -11.79 6.83 25.46
N ILE A 260 -12.79 7.01 24.60
CA ILE A 260 -12.63 6.99 23.14
C ILE A 260 -12.32 8.39 22.64
N LEU A 261 -11.26 8.54 21.87
CA LEU A 261 -10.86 9.81 21.28
C LEU A 261 -10.71 9.67 19.77
N TYR A 262 -11.50 10.44 19.02
CA TYR A 262 -11.44 10.49 17.55
C TYR A 262 -10.71 11.74 17.07
N LEU A 263 -9.67 11.57 16.23
CA LEU A 263 -8.79 12.63 15.79
C LEU A 263 -8.95 12.98 14.30
N SER A 264 -9.97 12.46 13.63
CA SER A 264 -10.12 12.59 12.18
C SER A 264 -8.86 12.13 11.42
N GLN A 265 -8.65 12.60 10.20
CA GLN A 265 -7.48 12.24 9.40
C GLN A 265 -6.26 13.05 9.81
N LEU A 266 -5.19 12.37 10.18
CA LEU A 266 -3.90 12.96 10.54
C LEU A 266 -2.93 13.04 9.35
N SER A 267 -1.95 13.94 9.44
CA SER A 267 -0.76 13.88 8.56
C SER A 267 0.07 12.63 8.86
N LYS A 268 0.94 12.22 7.93
CA LYS A 268 1.82 11.05 8.10
C LYS A 268 2.65 11.15 9.37
N GLU A 269 3.26 12.31 9.62
CA GLU A 269 4.13 12.57 10.76
C GLU A 269 3.38 12.45 12.10
N LYS A 270 2.18 13.05 12.17
CA LYS A 270 1.31 12.94 13.35
C LYS A 270 0.85 11.50 13.58
N ASN A 271 0.47 10.79 12.50
CA ASN A 271 0.07 9.39 12.58
C ASN A 271 1.20 8.52 13.15
N ILE A 272 2.43 8.70 12.66
CA ILE A 272 3.61 7.99 13.17
C ILE A 272 3.88 8.34 14.65
N ALA A 273 3.74 9.60 15.03
CA ALA A 273 3.92 10.02 16.43
C ALA A 273 2.90 9.33 17.36
N TYR A 274 1.62 9.27 16.96
CA TYR A 274 0.61 8.55 17.74
C TYR A 274 0.88 7.05 17.81
N MET A 275 1.26 6.40 16.70
CA MET A 275 1.64 4.98 16.70
C MET A 275 2.80 4.70 17.64
N ARG A 276 3.83 5.54 17.62
CA ARG A 276 5.06 5.36 18.41
C ARG A 276 4.84 5.53 19.91
N ASN A 277 3.96 6.44 20.28
CA ASN A 277 3.73 6.82 21.68
C ASN A 277 2.55 6.07 22.33
N SER A 278 1.88 5.17 21.60
CA SER A 278 0.82 4.31 22.17
C SER A 278 1.40 3.18 23.02
N ILE A 279 0.59 2.66 23.94
CA ILE A 279 0.93 1.43 24.70
C ILE A 279 0.88 0.20 23.81
N ALA A 280 -0.05 0.18 22.82
CA ALA A 280 -0.09 -0.78 21.74
C ALA A 280 -0.88 -0.22 20.54
N ASN A 281 -0.46 -0.59 19.34
CA ASN A 281 -1.22 -0.37 18.11
C ASN A 281 -2.17 -1.55 17.88
N ILE A 282 -3.40 -1.29 17.46
CA ILE A 282 -4.41 -2.35 17.26
C ILE A 282 -4.69 -2.54 15.78
N ASN A 283 -4.57 -3.79 15.31
CA ASN A 283 -5.04 -4.21 13.99
C ASN A 283 -6.26 -5.13 14.14
N PRO A 284 -7.47 -4.58 14.07
CA PRO A 284 -8.71 -5.31 14.35
C PRO A 284 -9.28 -6.02 13.13
N ARG A 285 -8.55 -6.07 12.00
CA ARG A 285 -9.03 -6.61 10.73
C ARG A 285 -9.55 -8.04 10.90
N PRO A 286 -10.85 -8.33 10.59
CA PRO A 286 -11.40 -9.67 10.73
C PRO A 286 -10.66 -10.69 9.85
N LEU A 287 -10.56 -11.91 10.34
CA LEU A 287 -10.09 -13.03 9.54
C LEU A 287 -11.16 -13.41 8.52
N ASP A 288 -10.82 -13.35 7.25
CA ASP A 288 -11.64 -13.74 6.11
C ASP A 288 -10.75 -14.48 5.11
N PRO A 289 -10.92 -15.82 4.94
CA PRO A 289 -10.05 -16.64 4.10
C PRO A 289 -9.92 -16.10 2.66
N LYS A 290 -10.98 -15.52 2.09
CA LYS A 290 -10.95 -14.95 0.75
C LYS A 290 -10.14 -13.66 0.73
N MET A 291 -10.41 -12.74 1.66
CA MET A 291 -9.68 -11.48 1.76
C MET A 291 -8.21 -11.73 2.15
N ASP A 292 -7.94 -12.71 2.99
CA ASP A 292 -6.59 -13.04 3.45
C ASP A 292 -5.73 -13.67 2.35
N ASN A 293 -6.35 -14.39 1.41
CA ASN A 293 -5.66 -14.91 0.23
C ASN A 293 -5.35 -13.82 -0.81
N GLU A 294 -6.14 -12.74 -0.87
CA GLU A 294 -6.04 -11.71 -1.90
C GLU A 294 -5.42 -10.38 -1.43
N SER A 295 -5.15 -10.21 -0.13
CA SER A 295 -4.58 -8.96 0.37
C SER A 295 -3.71 -9.13 1.62
N VAL A 296 -2.71 -8.28 1.75
CA VAL A 296 -1.80 -8.22 2.91
C VAL A 296 -2.28 -7.14 3.89
N PRO A 297 -2.24 -7.38 5.21
CA PRO A 297 -2.55 -6.37 6.21
C PRO A 297 -1.41 -5.35 6.34
N SER A 298 -1.32 -4.43 5.38
CA SER A 298 -0.26 -3.41 5.31
C SER A 298 -0.13 -2.58 6.58
N LYS A 299 -1.24 -2.38 7.30
CA LYS A 299 -1.24 -1.69 8.60
C LYS A 299 -0.49 -2.47 9.68
N LEU A 300 -0.63 -3.79 9.69
CA LEU A 300 0.12 -4.61 10.62
C LEU A 300 1.63 -4.49 10.39
N LEU A 301 2.07 -4.56 9.14
CA LEU A 301 3.48 -4.35 8.79
C LEU A 301 3.97 -2.95 9.18
N GLU A 302 3.15 -1.92 8.97
CA GLU A 302 3.46 -0.55 9.40
C GLU A 302 3.62 -0.46 10.93
N TYR A 303 2.70 -1.02 11.71
CA TYR A 303 2.79 -1.02 13.18
C TYR A 303 4.03 -1.75 13.69
N LEU A 304 4.35 -2.90 13.11
CA LEU A 304 5.56 -3.66 13.46
C LEU A 304 6.83 -2.86 13.16
N SER A 305 6.86 -2.10 12.07
CA SER A 305 8.02 -1.28 11.70
C SER A 305 8.30 -0.12 12.65
N ILE A 306 7.27 0.36 13.35
CA ILE A 306 7.41 1.42 14.35
C ILE A 306 8.09 0.93 15.62
N GLY A 307 8.00 -0.38 15.92
CA GLY A 307 8.59 -0.97 17.14
C GLY A 307 7.81 -0.63 18.41
N THR A 308 6.50 -0.42 18.28
CA THR A 308 5.55 -0.33 19.39
C THR A 308 4.81 -1.65 19.49
N PRO A 309 4.42 -2.13 20.69
CA PRO A 309 3.63 -3.34 20.84
C PRO A 309 2.39 -3.35 19.96
N VAL A 310 1.98 -4.54 19.51
CA VAL A 310 0.85 -4.71 18.60
C VAL A 310 -0.13 -5.74 19.16
N ILE A 311 -1.42 -5.42 19.05
CA ILE A 311 -2.53 -6.35 19.26
C ILE A 311 -3.18 -6.57 17.89
N SER A 312 -3.30 -7.82 17.42
CA SER A 312 -3.81 -8.13 16.07
C SER A 312 -4.58 -9.43 16.03
N THR A 313 -5.55 -9.51 15.14
CA THR A 313 -6.12 -10.80 14.73
C THR A 313 -5.05 -11.70 14.10
N LYS A 314 -5.21 -13.01 14.21
CA LYS A 314 -4.22 -14.03 13.77
C LYS A 314 -4.17 -14.15 12.24
N PHE A 315 -3.65 -13.15 11.55
CA PHE A 315 -3.46 -13.25 10.10
C PHE A 315 -2.51 -14.41 9.75
N PRO A 316 -2.96 -15.46 9.04
CA PRO A 316 -2.25 -16.75 8.97
C PRO A 316 -0.80 -16.65 8.52
N LYS A 317 -0.50 -15.87 7.50
CA LYS A 317 0.84 -15.71 6.94
C LYS A 317 1.81 -15.00 7.89
N LEU A 318 1.34 -14.00 8.62
CA LEU A 318 2.15 -13.25 9.57
C LEU A 318 2.23 -13.95 10.93
N PHE A 319 1.21 -14.76 11.28
CA PHE A 319 1.19 -15.49 12.54
C PHE A 319 2.40 -16.43 12.68
N SER A 320 2.78 -17.16 11.65
CA SER A 320 3.94 -18.07 11.70
C SER A 320 5.25 -17.33 12.00
N THR A 321 5.44 -16.14 11.45
CA THR A 321 6.67 -15.32 11.62
C THR A 321 6.71 -14.59 12.96
N PHE A 322 5.56 -14.07 13.41
CA PHE A 322 5.46 -13.18 14.58
C PHE A 322 4.72 -13.80 15.77
N LYS A 323 4.60 -15.13 15.82
CA LYS A 323 3.79 -15.87 16.80
C LYS A 323 3.97 -15.37 18.24
N ASP A 324 5.22 -15.15 18.67
CA ASP A 324 5.58 -14.81 20.04
C ASP A 324 5.79 -13.31 20.26
N ASP A 325 5.73 -12.50 19.20
CA ASP A 325 6.08 -11.09 19.21
C ASP A 325 4.86 -10.15 19.25
N ILE A 326 3.67 -10.70 19.05
CA ILE A 326 2.39 -9.97 18.94
C ILE A 326 1.39 -10.54 19.95
N THR A 327 0.55 -9.69 20.53
CA THR A 327 -0.62 -10.14 21.27
C THR A 327 -1.74 -10.45 20.27
N TRP A 328 -2.14 -11.72 20.20
CA TRP A 328 -3.10 -12.16 19.20
C TRP A 328 -4.53 -12.16 19.73
N ILE A 329 -5.46 -11.69 18.90
CA ILE A 329 -6.89 -11.80 19.09
C ILE A 329 -7.31 -13.15 18.49
N GLU A 330 -7.98 -13.99 19.27
CA GLU A 330 -8.25 -15.40 18.89
C GLU A 330 -9.33 -15.55 17.82
N GLY A 331 -10.25 -14.61 17.72
CA GLY A 331 -11.36 -14.66 16.75
C GLY A 331 -11.77 -13.29 16.24
N ASN A 332 -12.97 -13.22 15.67
CA ASN A 332 -13.52 -12.02 15.04
C ASN A 332 -14.63 -11.33 15.86
N SER A 333 -15.00 -11.91 17.00
CA SER A 333 -16.13 -11.40 17.80
C SER A 333 -15.74 -10.18 18.65
N ILE A 334 -16.76 -9.44 19.10
CA ILE A 334 -16.58 -8.36 20.07
C ILE A 334 -15.97 -8.92 21.37
N GLU A 335 -16.35 -10.11 21.80
CA GLU A 335 -15.85 -10.72 23.02
C GLU A 335 -14.37 -11.12 22.89
N ASP A 336 -13.93 -11.65 21.74
CA ASP A 336 -12.52 -11.96 21.50
C ASP A 336 -11.64 -10.69 21.56
N MET A 337 -12.13 -9.60 20.95
CA MET A 337 -11.46 -8.29 20.95
C MET A 337 -11.41 -7.71 22.37
N LYS A 338 -12.54 -7.74 23.08
CA LYS A 338 -12.65 -7.27 24.46
C LYS A 338 -11.68 -8.06 25.37
N TYR A 339 -11.67 -9.39 25.24
CA TYR A 339 -10.78 -10.24 26.01
C TYR A 339 -9.29 -9.85 25.78
N ALA A 340 -8.88 -9.67 24.53
CA ALA A 340 -7.51 -9.26 24.21
C ALA A 340 -7.14 -7.89 24.80
N LEU A 341 -8.07 -6.94 24.81
CA LEU A 341 -7.86 -5.60 25.39
C LEU A 341 -7.78 -5.63 26.92
N GLU A 342 -8.65 -6.39 27.58
CA GLU A 342 -8.70 -6.48 29.05
C GLU A 342 -7.54 -7.26 29.65
N HIS A 343 -7.03 -8.26 28.91
CA HIS A 343 -5.90 -9.10 29.34
C HIS A 343 -4.54 -8.62 28.78
N TYR A 344 -4.52 -7.46 28.11
CA TYR A 344 -3.28 -6.81 27.77
C TYR A 344 -2.65 -6.20 29.03
N GLU A 345 -1.68 -6.91 29.60
CA GLU A 345 -1.03 -6.52 30.85
C GLU A 345 -0.07 -5.34 30.66
N VAL A 346 -0.55 -4.13 30.86
CA VAL A 346 0.29 -2.91 30.89
C VAL A 346 1.41 -3.00 31.96
N PRO A 347 1.26 -3.68 33.11
CA PRO A 347 2.35 -3.81 34.08
C PRO A 347 3.62 -4.50 33.58
N ASN A 348 3.50 -5.35 32.54
CA ASN A 348 4.64 -6.08 31.96
C ASN A 348 5.24 -5.37 30.74
N GLN A 349 5.29 -4.06 30.77
CA GLN A 349 5.70 -3.21 29.67
C GLN A 349 7.10 -3.53 29.12
N GLU A 350 8.04 -3.93 29.96
CA GLU A 350 9.41 -4.27 29.51
C GLU A 350 9.42 -5.48 28.60
N GLU A 351 8.62 -6.51 28.90
CA GLU A 351 8.49 -7.70 28.05
C GLU A 351 7.85 -7.35 26.71
N TYR A 352 6.77 -6.56 26.70
CA TYR A 352 6.14 -6.11 25.47
C TYR A 352 7.05 -5.26 24.61
N LEU A 353 7.88 -4.39 25.20
CA LEU A 353 8.86 -3.63 24.45
C LEU A 353 9.95 -4.51 23.83
N LYS A 354 10.39 -5.55 24.53
CA LYS A 354 11.34 -6.55 23.99
C LYS A 354 10.72 -7.32 22.81
N LYS A 355 9.48 -7.77 22.94
CA LYS A 355 8.72 -8.42 21.84
C LYS A 355 8.57 -7.47 20.65
N ALA A 356 8.19 -6.22 20.87
CA ALA A 356 8.05 -5.21 19.82
C ALA A 356 9.37 -4.92 19.10
N ALA A 357 10.50 -4.88 19.82
CA ALA A 357 11.83 -4.72 19.21
C ALA A 357 12.22 -5.95 18.38
N THR A 358 11.87 -7.15 18.83
CA THR A 358 12.08 -8.39 18.07
C THR A 358 11.21 -8.41 16.80
N ALA A 359 9.93 -8.06 16.93
CA ALA A 359 9.01 -7.94 15.79
C ALA A 359 9.51 -6.91 14.76
N ARG A 360 10.00 -5.75 15.23
CA ARG A 360 10.58 -4.72 14.36
C ARG A 360 11.81 -5.25 13.60
N ARG A 361 12.72 -5.94 14.25
CA ARG A 361 13.88 -6.54 13.58
C ARG A 361 13.43 -7.53 12.50
N LYS A 362 12.52 -8.47 12.84
CA LYS A 362 11.98 -9.45 11.90
C LYS A 362 11.28 -8.79 10.70
N VAL A 363 10.47 -7.74 10.90
CA VAL A 363 9.75 -7.10 9.81
C VAL A 363 10.71 -6.47 8.79
N PHE A 364 11.85 -5.93 9.22
CA PHE A 364 12.88 -5.44 8.29
C PHE A 364 13.68 -6.56 7.63
N GLU A 365 13.92 -7.66 8.35
CA GLU A 365 14.58 -8.85 7.83
C GLU A 365 13.79 -9.51 6.69
N PHE A 366 12.44 -9.52 6.76
CA PHE A 366 11.61 -10.16 5.74
C PHE A 366 11.00 -9.17 4.72
N TYR A 367 10.68 -7.95 5.12
CA TYR A 367 9.91 -6.99 4.31
C TYR A 367 10.65 -5.66 4.07
N GLY A 368 11.88 -5.52 4.55
CA GLY A 368 12.71 -4.34 4.37
C GLY A 368 13.08 -4.10 2.91
N LEU A 369 13.21 -2.83 2.50
CA LEU A 369 13.43 -2.49 1.08
C LEU A 369 14.69 -3.14 0.51
N ASN A 370 15.79 -3.21 1.27
CA ASN A 370 17.06 -3.78 0.79
C ASN A 370 16.93 -5.28 0.49
N VAL A 371 16.33 -6.05 1.41
CA VAL A 371 16.11 -7.50 1.25
C VAL A 371 15.17 -7.77 0.08
N GLN A 372 14.11 -7.00 -0.03
CA GLN A 372 13.16 -7.14 -1.13
C GLN A 372 13.75 -6.69 -2.48
N ALA A 373 14.67 -5.71 -2.48
CA ALA A 373 15.37 -5.30 -3.71
C ALA A 373 16.18 -6.46 -4.30
N GLU A 374 16.96 -7.16 -3.48
CA GLU A 374 17.77 -8.29 -3.95
C GLU A 374 16.89 -9.41 -4.55
N SER A 375 15.81 -9.77 -3.87
CA SER A 375 14.90 -10.83 -4.30
C SER A 375 14.12 -10.45 -5.56
N ILE A 376 13.65 -9.20 -5.66
CA ILE A 376 12.96 -8.69 -6.84
C ILE A 376 13.93 -8.61 -8.02
N ASP A 377 15.16 -8.15 -7.81
CA ASP A 377 16.18 -8.06 -8.87
C ASP A 377 16.53 -9.43 -9.44
N HIS A 378 16.63 -10.46 -8.57
CA HIS A 378 16.84 -11.83 -9.01
C HIS A 378 15.68 -12.32 -9.90
N PHE A 379 14.45 -12.12 -9.48
CA PHE A 379 13.27 -12.46 -10.28
C PHE A 379 13.24 -11.70 -11.63
N ILE A 380 13.56 -10.40 -11.64
CA ILE A 380 13.62 -9.60 -12.86
C ILE A 380 14.68 -10.15 -13.81
N ALA A 381 15.85 -10.53 -13.28
CA ALA A 381 16.94 -11.11 -14.08
C ALA A 381 16.53 -12.46 -14.71
N GLU A 382 15.82 -13.32 -13.98
CA GLU A 382 15.26 -14.57 -14.51
C GLU A 382 14.29 -14.31 -15.67
N ILE A 383 13.36 -13.35 -15.51
CA ILE A 383 12.43 -12.97 -16.58
C ILE A 383 13.18 -12.42 -17.79
N ASN A 384 14.18 -11.56 -17.57
CA ASN A 384 14.93 -10.94 -18.66
C ASN A 384 15.77 -11.96 -19.47
N SER A 385 16.29 -12.98 -18.80
CA SER A 385 17.09 -14.06 -19.44
C SER A 385 16.25 -15.13 -20.12
N SER A 386 14.96 -15.24 -19.79
CA SER A 386 14.07 -16.23 -20.41
C SER A 386 13.82 -15.92 -21.88
N THR A 387 13.99 -16.93 -22.75
CA THR A 387 13.61 -16.80 -24.17
C THR A 387 12.11 -16.51 -24.28
N LYS A 388 11.73 -15.59 -25.18
CA LYS A 388 10.31 -15.40 -25.51
C LYS A 388 9.81 -16.68 -26.19
N ASN A 389 8.92 -17.42 -25.52
CA ASN A 389 8.19 -18.53 -26.13
C ASN A 389 7.15 -18.02 -27.12
#